data_181e7b99ff630114dbd18b59cd0122e3
#
_entry.id   181e7b99ff630114dbd18b59cd0122e3
#
_cell.length_a   1.000
_cell.length_b   1.000
_cell.length_c   1.000
_cell.angle_alpha   90.00
_cell.angle_beta   90.00
_cell.angle_gamma   90.00
#
_symmetry.space_group_name_H-M   'P 1'
#
loop_
_entity.id
_entity.type
_entity.pdbx_description
1 polymer ?
#
loop_
_entity_poly.entity_id
_entity_poly.type
_entity_poly.pdbx_seq_one_letter_code
_entity_poly.pdbx_strand_id
1 'polypeptide(L)'
;MAISDSQKVDLLWKKVGFGKAKTDTNAQKKAPNESVVSDLIIKPAEVWSDVGSIPSTIPSSNTTVLRIYTELETTEDSSATNNRTWKTNTTNWVPPKFGATYQLKVYVDSAGSGNPASNGTQLFETGSGNDDQWYFDYQSGTLNFIGTNLPSGVSDGKSIFVSGAKYQGNTFATGIKDVTLYNATIDSLAAPLKTSDGGTGLSTFTSGGVFFASNTSAMGQATGSNGQVLQVSSGNPTFDDLDGGTY
;
A
#
# COMPACT_ATOMS: atom_id res chain seq x y z
N MET A 1 -26.46 0.23 -22.51
CA MET A 1 -25.77 1.03 -23.56
C MET A 1 -24.29 0.72 -23.41
N ALA A 2 -23.65 0.21 -24.46
CA ALA A 2 -22.22 -0.10 -24.41
C ALA A 2 -21.39 1.18 -24.25
N ILE A 3 -20.30 1.11 -23.48
CA ILE A 3 -19.35 2.21 -23.36
C ILE A 3 -18.59 2.32 -24.68
N SER A 4 -18.61 3.49 -25.33
CA SER A 4 -17.87 3.75 -26.55
C SER A 4 -16.35 3.77 -26.28
N ASP A 5 -15.55 3.59 -27.32
CA ASP A 5 -14.08 3.63 -27.17
C ASP A 5 -13.58 5.00 -26.71
N SER A 6 -14.25 6.09 -27.09
CA SER A 6 -13.92 7.41 -26.54
C SER A 6 -14.21 7.52 -25.05
N GLN A 7 -15.30 6.93 -24.56
CA GLN A 7 -15.61 6.87 -23.12
C GLN A 7 -14.62 6.00 -22.35
N LYS A 8 -14.17 4.89 -22.92
CA LYS A 8 -13.09 4.06 -22.34
C LYS A 8 -11.79 4.87 -22.20
N VAL A 9 -11.44 5.63 -23.23
CA VAL A 9 -10.25 6.51 -23.20
C VAL A 9 -10.40 7.60 -22.16
N ASP A 10 -11.59 8.20 -22.03
CA ASP A 10 -11.86 9.23 -21.00
C ASP A 10 -11.78 8.65 -19.57
N LEU A 11 -12.26 7.42 -19.35
CA LEU A 11 -12.13 6.73 -18.07
C LEU A 11 -10.66 6.48 -17.71
N LEU A 12 -9.86 6.00 -18.68
CA LEU A 12 -8.42 5.82 -18.49
C LEU A 12 -7.73 7.14 -18.19
N TRP A 13 -8.10 8.19 -18.92
CA TRP A 13 -7.54 9.52 -18.71
C TRP A 13 -7.90 10.09 -17.34
N LYS A 14 -9.15 9.91 -16.89
CA LYS A 14 -9.55 10.28 -15.53
C LYS A 14 -8.76 9.57 -14.47
N LYS A 15 -8.46 8.29 -14.67
CA LYS A 15 -7.64 7.51 -13.74
C LYS A 15 -6.20 8.02 -13.68
N VAL A 16 -5.59 8.32 -14.82
CA VAL A 16 -4.22 8.83 -14.92
C VAL A 16 -4.13 10.31 -14.49
N GLY A 17 -5.12 11.11 -14.83
CA GLY A 17 -5.16 12.55 -14.59
C GLY A 17 -5.87 12.97 -13.29
N PHE A 18 -6.08 12.03 -12.35
CA PHE A 18 -6.71 12.32 -11.05
C PHE A 18 -8.08 13.02 -11.17
N GLY A 19 -8.94 12.47 -12.02
CA GLY A 19 -10.32 12.94 -12.19
C GLY A 19 -10.52 13.98 -13.29
N LYS A 20 -9.46 14.46 -13.94
CA LYS A 20 -9.60 15.33 -15.11
C LYS A 20 -10.11 14.53 -16.31
N ALA A 21 -11.21 14.97 -16.90
CA ALA A 21 -11.72 14.39 -18.14
C ALA A 21 -10.91 14.88 -19.32
N LYS A 22 -10.72 14.04 -20.31
CA LYS A 22 -10.29 14.46 -21.63
C LYS A 22 -11.44 15.24 -22.26
N THR A 23 -11.24 16.52 -22.56
CA THR A 23 -12.31 17.43 -23.00
C THR A 23 -12.59 17.38 -24.50
N ASP A 24 -11.73 16.72 -25.26
CA ASP A 24 -11.88 16.62 -26.71
C ASP A 24 -11.81 15.16 -27.15
N THR A 25 -12.97 14.62 -27.51
CA THR A 25 -13.11 13.24 -27.99
C THR A 25 -12.54 13.05 -29.40
N ASN A 26 -12.38 14.14 -30.16
CA ASN A 26 -11.72 14.14 -31.45
C ASN A 26 -10.25 14.53 -31.35
N ALA A 27 -9.81 14.93 -30.16
CA ALA A 27 -8.41 15.22 -29.96
C ALA A 27 -7.60 13.97 -30.31
N GLN A 28 -6.77 14.15 -31.26
CA GLN A 28 -5.73 13.21 -31.62
C GLN A 28 -5.06 12.75 -30.32
N LYS A 29 -4.74 11.47 -30.27
CA LYS A 29 -4.01 10.91 -29.14
C LYS A 29 -2.90 11.88 -28.76
N LYS A 30 -2.92 12.35 -27.53
CA LYS A 30 -1.88 13.26 -27.05
C LYS A 30 -0.52 12.61 -27.22
N ALA A 31 0.46 13.42 -27.53
CA ALA A 31 1.82 12.96 -27.72
C ALA A 31 2.32 12.19 -26.47
N PRO A 32 3.08 11.11 -26.60
CA PRO A 32 3.55 10.31 -25.47
C PRO A 32 4.34 11.08 -24.42
N ASN A 33 4.87 12.22 -24.77
CA ASN A 33 5.66 13.10 -23.90
C ASN A 33 4.86 14.28 -23.34
N GLU A 34 3.54 14.29 -23.46
CA GLU A 34 2.73 15.34 -22.90
C GLU A 34 2.69 15.20 -21.38
N SER A 35 3.21 16.21 -20.68
CA SER A 35 3.23 16.20 -19.23
C SER A 35 1.83 16.39 -18.65
N VAL A 36 1.52 15.60 -17.64
CA VAL A 36 0.32 15.78 -16.82
C VAL A 36 0.56 16.99 -15.92
N VAL A 37 -0.15 18.09 -16.18
CA VAL A 37 -0.05 19.32 -15.37
C VAL A 37 -0.96 19.18 -14.15
N SER A 38 -0.54 18.40 -13.17
CA SER A 38 -1.17 18.36 -11.83
C SER A 38 -0.18 17.79 -10.83
N ASP A 39 -0.35 18.16 -9.58
CA ASP A 39 0.46 17.58 -8.51
C ASP A 39 0.27 16.07 -8.44
N LEU A 40 1.36 15.35 -8.25
CA LEU A 40 1.31 13.92 -7.99
C LEU A 40 0.87 13.69 -6.55
N ILE A 41 -0.35 13.22 -6.37
CA ILE A 41 -0.85 12.84 -5.05
C ILE A 41 -0.56 11.34 -4.84
N ILE A 42 0.32 11.04 -3.90
CA ILE A 42 0.61 9.69 -3.47
C ILE A 42 -0.15 9.42 -2.18
N LYS A 43 -1.02 8.43 -2.18
CA LYS A 43 -1.70 7.97 -0.96
C LYS A 43 -0.83 6.89 -0.30
N PRO A 44 -0.20 7.17 0.85
CA PRO A 44 0.77 6.25 1.43
C PRO A 44 0.21 4.86 1.72
N ALA A 45 -1.07 4.76 2.09
CA ALA A 45 -1.74 3.48 2.35
C ALA A 45 -1.95 2.60 1.10
N GLU A 46 -1.80 3.16 -0.09
CA GLU A 46 -1.95 2.47 -1.36
C GLU A 46 -0.61 2.07 -1.99
N VAL A 47 0.51 2.47 -1.39
CA VAL A 47 1.87 2.14 -1.85
C VAL A 47 2.42 1.00 -1.00
N TRP A 48 2.56 -0.17 -1.61
CA TRP A 48 2.98 -1.40 -0.93
C TRP A 48 4.49 -1.46 -0.79
N SER A 49 5.00 -1.70 0.41
CA SER A 49 6.44 -1.79 0.69
C SER A 49 6.99 -3.22 0.67
N ASP A 50 6.16 -4.24 0.89
CA ASP A 50 6.60 -5.65 0.90
C ASP A 50 6.27 -6.38 -0.41
N VAL A 51 6.28 -5.68 -1.55
CA VAL A 51 5.91 -6.23 -2.87
C VAL A 51 6.76 -7.44 -3.26
N GLY A 52 8.04 -7.42 -2.91
CA GLY A 52 8.97 -8.52 -3.17
C GLY A 52 8.64 -9.82 -2.44
N SER A 53 7.77 -9.76 -1.42
CA SER A 53 7.32 -10.92 -0.66
C SER A 53 6.03 -11.54 -1.21
N ILE A 54 5.44 -10.97 -2.28
CA ILE A 54 4.26 -11.54 -2.94
C ILE A 54 4.73 -12.72 -3.80
N PRO A 55 4.28 -13.96 -3.53
CA PRO A 55 4.66 -15.12 -4.33
C PRO A 55 4.08 -15.03 -5.76
N SER A 56 4.71 -15.68 -6.73
CA SER A 56 4.26 -15.70 -8.14
C SER A 56 2.95 -16.48 -8.36
N THR A 57 2.54 -17.27 -7.38
CA THR A 57 1.26 -18.01 -7.38
C THR A 57 0.51 -17.73 -6.11
N ILE A 58 -0.83 -17.63 -6.22
CA ILE A 58 -1.69 -17.39 -5.07
C ILE A 58 -1.57 -18.58 -4.09
N PRO A 59 -1.24 -18.36 -2.81
CA PRO A 59 -1.15 -19.41 -1.82
C PRO A 59 -2.54 -19.92 -1.42
N SER A 60 -2.61 -21.14 -0.87
CA SER A 60 -3.86 -21.74 -0.42
C SER A 60 -4.39 -21.16 0.89
N SER A 61 -3.58 -20.40 1.62
CA SER A 61 -3.94 -19.80 2.91
C SER A 61 -3.32 -18.40 3.06
N ASN A 62 -3.82 -17.65 4.03
CA ASN A 62 -3.28 -16.31 4.36
C ASN A 62 -1.80 -16.38 4.72
N THR A 63 -1.07 -15.35 4.30
CA THR A 63 0.34 -15.13 4.65
C THR A 63 0.50 -13.79 5.38
N THR A 64 1.71 -13.42 5.74
CA THR A 64 2.00 -12.10 6.32
C THR A 64 1.66 -10.94 5.39
N VAL A 65 1.79 -11.15 4.08
CA VAL A 65 1.58 -10.11 3.05
C VAL A 65 0.29 -10.27 2.26
N LEU A 66 -0.38 -11.41 2.36
CA LEU A 66 -1.59 -11.70 1.59
C LEU A 66 -2.72 -12.23 2.48
N ARG A 67 -3.91 -11.70 2.27
CA ARG A 67 -5.17 -12.28 2.71
C ARG A 67 -5.88 -12.88 1.51
N ILE A 68 -6.24 -14.16 1.63
CA ILE A 68 -6.94 -14.90 0.60
C ILE A 68 -8.44 -14.82 0.86
N TYR A 69 -9.17 -14.46 -0.16
CA TYR A 69 -10.62 -14.50 -0.16
C TYR A 69 -11.09 -15.61 -1.11
N THR A 70 -11.84 -16.50 -0.56
CA THR A 70 -12.61 -17.48 -1.32
C THR A 70 -14.07 -17.07 -1.24
N GLU A 71 -14.66 -16.76 -2.40
CA GLU A 71 -16.11 -16.53 -2.52
C GLU A 71 -16.65 -15.42 -1.62
N LEU A 72 -15.91 -14.30 -1.54
CA LEU A 72 -16.37 -13.10 -0.83
C LEU A 72 -17.60 -12.53 -1.51
N GLU A 73 -18.73 -12.48 -0.79
CA GLU A 73 -19.94 -11.82 -1.27
C GLU A 73 -19.72 -10.31 -1.36
N THR A 74 -20.13 -9.71 -2.49
CA THR A 74 -20.02 -8.29 -2.73
C THR A 74 -21.34 -7.58 -2.41
N THR A 75 -21.27 -6.26 -2.29
CA THR A 75 -22.45 -5.41 -2.08
C THR A 75 -22.71 -4.58 -3.33
N GLU A 76 -23.95 -4.54 -3.82
CA GLU A 76 -24.32 -3.66 -4.93
C GLU A 76 -24.10 -2.19 -4.55
N ASP A 77 -23.57 -1.40 -5.48
CA ASP A 77 -23.50 0.04 -5.35
C ASP A 77 -24.80 0.67 -5.82
N SER A 78 -25.71 0.93 -4.89
CA SER A 78 -27.01 1.53 -5.16
C SER A 78 -26.95 2.97 -5.72
N SER A 79 -25.78 3.61 -5.69
CA SER A 79 -25.56 4.92 -6.32
C SER A 79 -25.26 4.84 -7.81
N ALA A 80 -24.96 3.65 -8.32
CA ALA A 80 -24.73 3.36 -9.72
C ALA A 80 -26.03 2.89 -10.40
N THR A 81 -25.98 2.67 -11.72
CA THR A 81 -27.07 2.00 -12.44
C THR A 81 -27.24 0.58 -11.88
N ASN A 82 -28.47 0.20 -11.59
CA ASN A 82 -28.82 -1.08 -10.94
C ASN A 82 -28.04 -2.26 -11.50
N ASN A 83 -27.53 -3.07 -10.61
CA ASN A 83 -26.77 -4.32 -10.85
C ASN A 83 -25.47 -4.14 -11.66
N ARG A 84 -25.02 -2.90 -11.92
CA ARG A 84 -23.83 -2.65 -12.76
C ARG A 84 -22.52 -2.58 -11.97
N THR A 85 -22.59 -2.16 -10.72
CA THR A 85 -21.39 -1.93 -9.89
C THR A 85 -21.55 -2.64 -8.56
N TRP A 86 -20.51 -3.41 -8.21
CA TRP A 86 -20.46 -4.21 -7.00
C TRP A 86 -19.18 -3.95 -6.23
N LYS A 87 -19.26 -3.84 -4.91
CA LYS A 87 -18.15 -3.50 -4.03
C LYS A 87 -17.77 -4.68 -3.13
N THR A 88 -16.50 -4.99 -3.05
CA THR A 88 -15.97 -6.01 -2.12
C THR A 88 -15.84 -5.47 -0.70
N ASN A 89 -16.05 -4.16 -0.49
CA ASN A 89 -15.81 -3.45 0.78
C ASN A 89 -14.38 -3.64 1.31
N THR A 90 -13.45 -3.96 0.44
CA THR A 90 -12.01 -4.04 0.75
C THR A 90 -11.19 -3.57 -0.46
N THR A 91 -10.01 -3.06 -0.20
CA THR A 91 -9.11 -2.42 -1.18
C THR A 91 -7.79 -3.18 -1.30
N ASN A 92 -6.93 -2.76 -2.22
CA ASN A 92 -5.58 -3.32 -2.38
C ASN A 92 -5.56 -4.80 -2.80
N TRP A 93 -6.41 -5.18 -3.74
CA TRP A 93 -6.38 -6.50 -4.34
C TRP A 93 -5.13 -6.68 -5.21
N VAL A 94 -4.57 -7.88 -5.19
CA VAL A 94 -3.35 -8.20 -5.95
C VAL A 94 -3.71 -8.50 -7.41
N PRO A 95 -3.23 -7.70 -8.37
CA PRO A 95 -3.57 -7.89 -9.77
C PRO A 95 -2.74 -9.00 -10.43
N PRO A 96 -3.15 -9.52 -11.61
CA PRO A 96 -2.48 -10.60 -12.33
C PRO A 96 -1.04 -10.32 -12.76
N LYS A 97 -0.59 -9.05 -12.71
CA LYS A 97 0.82 -8.70 -12.97
C LYS A 97 1.81 -9.39 -12.00
N PHE A 98 1.34 -9.84 -10.84
CA PHE A 98 2.15 -10.59 -9.88
C PHE A 98 2.17 -12.10 -10.16
N GLY A 99 1.29 -12.58 -11.04
CA GLY A 99 1.18 -13.98 -11.46
C GLY A 99 -0.22 -14.27 -11.99
N ALA A 100 -0.33 -15.15 -12.97
CA ALA A 100 -1.61 -15.47 -13.64
C ALA A 100 -2.68 -16.00 -12.66
N THR A 101 -2.26 -16.63 -11.57
CA THR A 101 -3.17 -17.18 -10.55
C THR A 101 -3.89 -16.11 -9.73
N TYR A 102 -3.42 -14.85 -9.78
CA TYR A 102 -4.08 -13.70 -9.14
C TYR A 102 -5.23 -13.11 -9.96
N GLN A 103 -5.50 -13.68 -11.15
CA GLN A 103 -6.71 -13.33 -11.88
C GLN A 103 -7.93 -13.56 -10.99
N LEU A 104 -8.71 -12.49 -10.78
CA LEU A 104 -9.92 -12.56 -9.97
C LEU A 104 -10.91 -13.55 -10.60
N LYS A 105 -11.56 -14.36 -9.78
CA LYS A 105 -12.69 -15.20 -10.20
C LYS A 105 -13.98 -14.58 -9.70
N VAL A 106 -14.96 -14.50 -10.57
CA VAL A 106 -16.26 -13.88 -10.30
C VAL A 106 -17.35 -14.94 -10.49
N TYR A 107 -18.27 -15.00 -9.54
CA TYR A 107 -19.40 -15.94 -9.58
C TYR A 107 -20.70 -15.19 -9.31
N VAL A 108 -21.80 -15.68 -9.88
CA VAL A 108 -23.15 -15.25 -9.55
C VAL A 108 -23.92 -16.41 -8.93
N ASP A 109 -24.50 -16.18 -7.76
CA ASP A 109 -25.31 -17.17 -7.03
C ASP A 109 -26.33 -16.47 -6.12
N SER A 110 -27.14 -17.24 -5.44
CA SER A 110 -28.10 -16.71 -4.46
C SER A 110 -27.36 -15.99 -3.33
N ALA A 111 -27.92 -14.92 -2.83
CA ALA A 111 -27.38 -14.18 -1.68
C ALA A 111 -27.18 -15.12 -0.49
N GLY A 112 -26.04 -14.98 0.20
CA GLY A 112 -25.65 -15.83 1.32
C GLY A 112 -25.24 -17.25 0.91
N SER A 113 -24.98 -17.53 -0.38
CA SER A 113 -24.47 -18.84 -0.80
C SER A 113 -23.13 -19.14 -0.14
N GLY A 114 -23.03 -20.32 0.48
CA GLY A 114 -21.80 -20.77 1.12
C GLY A 114 -20.79 -21.44 0.17
N ASN A 115 -21.15 -21.64 -1.10
CA ASN A 115 -20.30 -22.32 -2.07
C ASN A 115 -20.62 -21.92 -3.52
N PRO A 116 -20.50 -20.63 -3.88
CA PRO A 116 -20.84 -20.12 -5.20
C PRO A 116 -19.95 -20.68 -6.33
N ALA A 117 -18.74 -21.13 -6.03
CA ALA A 117 -17.88 -21.78 -7.03
C ALA A 117 -18.41 -23.14 -7.49
N SER A 118 -19.20 -23.82 -6.66
CA SER A 118 -19.80 -25.11 -6.99
C SER A 118 -21.25 -25.00 -7.44
N ASN A 119 -22.02 -24.09 -6.85
CA ASN A 119 -23.46 -23.99 -7.04
C ASN A 119 -23.84 -22.85 -8.00
N GLY A 120 -23.00 -21.82 -8.09
CA GLY A 120 -23.22 -20.66 -8.92
C GLY A 120 -22.68 -20.80 -10.34
N THR A 121 -22.75 -19.72 -11.07
CA THR A 121 -22.19 -19.60 -12.43
C THR A 121 -20.96 -18.72 -12.41
N GLN A 122 -19.83 -19.21 -12.91
CA GLN A 122 -18.62 -18.38 -13.07
C GLN A 122 -18.80 -17.44 -14.25
N LEU A 123 -18.43 -16.18 -14.03
CA LEU A 123 -18.43 -15.13 -15.03
C LEU A 123 -17.00 -14.84 -15.47
N PHE A 124 -16.77 -14.78 -16.78
CA PHE A 124 -15.43 -14.53 -17.32
C PHE A 124 -15.31 -13.11 -17.84
N GLU A 125 -14.13 -12.49 -17.60
CA GLU A 125 -13.82 -11.12 -18.03
C GLU A 125 -13.97 -10.92 -19.55
N THR A 126 -13.68 -11.97 -20.30
CA THR A 126 -13.78 -12.01 -21.78
C THR A 126 -14.80 -13.05 -22.23
N GLY A 127 -15.98 -13.03 -21.67
CA GLY A 127 -17.02 -13.99 -21.98
C GLY A 127 -17.35 -14.10 -23.47
N SER A 128 -17.97 -15.20 -23.87
CA SER A 128 -18.33 -15.50 -25.27
C SER A 128 -19.49 -14.66 -25.82
N GLY A 129 -20.01 -13.73 -25.03
CA GLY A 129 -21.08 -12.80 -25.36
C GLY A 129 -20.88 -11.44 -24.69
N ASN A 130 -21.84 -10.53 -24.89
CA ASN A 130 -21.82 -9.22 -24.23
C ASN A 130 -22.29 -9.27 -22.77
N ASP A 131 -22.72 -10.44 -22.29
CA ASP A 131 -23.53 -10.54 -21.08
C ASP A 131 -22.70 -10.66 -19.81
N ASP A 132 -21.45 -11.11 -19.90
CA ASP A 132 -20.58 -11.36 -18.75
C ASP A 132 -19.27 -10.56 -18.80
N GLN A 133 -19.22 -9.52 -19.61
CA GLN A 133 -18.06 -8.60 -19.62
C GLN A 133 -18.03 -7.78 -18.35
N TRP A 134 -16.97 -7.96 -17.59
CA TRP A 134 -16.75 -7.19 -16.37
C TRP A 134 -15.32 -6.62 -16.33
N TYR A 135 -15.16 -5.58 -15.51
CA TYR A 135 -13.88 -4.98 -15.15
C TYR A 135 -13.79 -4.88 -13.63
N PHE A 136 -12.67 -5.28 -13.10
CA PHE A 136 -12.40 -5.16 -11.66
C PHE A 136 -11.28 -4.14 -11.41
N ASP A 137 -11.56 -3.15 -10.60
CA ASP A 137 -10.55 -2.24 -10.10
C ASP A 137 -9.89 -2.86 -8.85
N TYR A 138 -8.71 -3.41 -9.04
CA TYR A 138 -7.95 -4.08 -7.98
C TYR A 138 -7.58 -3.15 -6.82
N GLN A 139 -7.47 -1.86 -7.06
CA GLN A 139 -7.13 -0.89 -6.03
C GLN A 139 -8.33 -0.58 -5.13
N SER A 140 -9.48 -0.28 -5.72
CA SER A 140 -10.70 0.05 -4.98
C SER A 140 -11.53 -1.18 -4.56
N GLY A 141 -11.31 -2.33 -5.18
CA GLY A 141 -12.11 -3.54 -4.96
C GLY A 141 -13.52 -3.43 -5.56
N THR A 142 -13.66 -2.75 -6.68
CA THR A 142 -14.95 -2.51 -7.33
C THR A 142 -15.04 -3.26 -8.64
N LEU A 143 -16.10 -4.06 -8.79
CA LEU A 143 -16.46 -4.79 -10.00
C LEU A 143 -17.50 -3.98 -10.79
N ASN A 144 -17.31 -3.86 -12.10
CA ASN A 144 -18.23 -3.18 -12.99
C ASN A 144 -18.56 -4.07 -14.20
N PHE A 145 -19.83 -4.26 -14.49
CA PHE A 145 -20.30 -4.88 -15.72
C PHE A 145 -20.36 -3.83 -16.83
N ILE A 146 -19.66 -4.06 -17.92
CA ILE A 146 -19.46 -3.08 -19.01
C ILE A 146 -20.19 -3.39 -20.31
N GLY A 147 -20.75 -4.60 -20.44
CA GLY A 147 -21.51 -5.01 -21.61
C GLY A 147 -22.87 -4.30 -21.78
N THR A 148 -23.55 -4.59 -22.84
CA THR A 148 -24.91 -4.08 -23.11
C THR A 148 -25.96 -4.71 -22.21
N ASN A 149 -25.79 -5.99 -21.91
CA ASN A 149 -26.65 -6.77 -21.03
C ASN A 149 -25.93 -7.08 -19.72
N LEU A 150 -26.68 -7.50 -18.73
CA LEU A 150 -26.14 -8.06 -17.49
C LEU A 150 -26.08 -9.59 -17.61
N PRO A 151 -25.10 -10.25 -16.93
CA PRO A 151 -25.08 -11.69 -16.85
C PRO A 151 -26.41 -12.25 -16.31
N SER A 152 -26.78 -13.42 -16.79
CA SER A 152 -27.98 -14.11 -16.30
C SER A 152 -27.91 -14.32 -14.78
N GLY A 153 -28.99 -13.98 -14.10
CA GLY A 153 -29.12 -14.06 -12.65
C GLY A 153 -28.74 -12.79 -11.89
N VAL A 154 -27.89 -11.90 -12.43
CA VAL A 154 -27.52 -10.64 -11.75
C VAL A 154 -28.73 -9.71 -11.63
N SER A 155 -29.59 -9.66 -12.63
CA SER A 155 -30.86 -8.91 -12.62
C SER A 155 -31.97 -9.56 -11.80
N ASP A 156 -31.80 -10.83 -11.39
CA ASP A 156 -32.83 -11.61 -10.72
C ASP A 156 -32.66 -11.65 -9.18
N GLY A 157 -31.95 -10.67 -8.62
CA GLY A 157 -31.72 -10.55 -7.18
C GLY A 157 -30.69 -11.53 -6.61
N LYS A 158 -29.85 -12.12 -7.45
CA LYS A 158 -28.68 -12.87 -7.04
C LYS A 158 -27.52 -11.96 -6.66
N SER A 159 -26.61 -12.47 -5.87
CA SER A 159 -25.39 -11.77 -5.45
C SER A 159 -24.20 -12.13 -6.32
N ILE A 160 -23.22 -11.25 -6.32
CA ILE A 160 -21.90 -11.47 -6.93
C ILE A 160 -20.91 -11.83 -5.86
N PHE A 161 -20.12 -12.86 -6.14
CA PHE A 161 -19.03 -13.35 -5.28
C PHE A 161 -17.70 -13.26 -6.01
N VAL A 162 -16.65 -12.96 -5.27
CA VAL A 162 -15.30 -12.85 -5.83
C VAL A 162 -14.30 -13.69 -5.05
N SER A 163 -13.35 -14.30 -5.76
CA SER A 163 -12.23 -15.01 -5.16
C SER A 163 -10.92 -14.44 -5.67
N GLY A 164 -9.97 -14.20 -4.77
CA GLY A 164 -8.68 -13.61 -5.09
C GLY A 164 -7.86 -13.34 -3.84
N ALA A 165 -6.82 -12.56 -3.98
CA ALA A 165 -5.95 -12.17 -2.87
C ALA A 165 -5.91 -10.67 -2.68
N LYS A 166 -5.91 -10.24 -1.43
CA LYS A 166 -5.69 -8.85 -1.02
C LYS A 166 -4.30 -8.72 -0.42
N TYR A 167 -3.62 -7.62 -0.75
CA TYR A 167 -2.40 -7.24 -0.05
C TYR A 167 -2.72 -6.75 1.38
N GLN A 168 -1.99 -7.28 2.36
CA GLN A 168 -2.08 -6.90 3.78
C GLN A 168 -0.71 -6.64 4.42
N GLY A 169 0.36 -6.62 3.61
CA GLY A 169 1.71 -6.27 4.08
C GLY A 169 1.84 -4.78 4.41
N ASN A 170 3.07 -4.37 4.73
CA ASN A 170 3.36 -2.98 5.04
C ASN A 170 3.15 -2.06 3.84
N THR A 171 2.75 -0.84 4.12
CA THR A 171 2.60 0.25 3.14
C THR A 171 3.47 1.44 3.55
N PHE A 172 3.61 2.43 2.70
CA PHE A 172 4.29 3.67 3.07
C PHE A 172 3.68 4.36 4.31
N ALA A 173 2.39 4.14 4.60
CA ALA A 173 1.74 4.66 5.79
C ALA A 173 2.18 3.95 7.08
N THR A 174 2.57 2.66 6.99
CA THR A 174 2.97 1.85 8.15
C THR A 174 4.48 1.76 8.32
N GLY A 175 5.23 2.12 7.29
CA GLY A 175 6.69 2.14 7.33
C GLY A 175 7.29 1.95 5.95
N ILE A 176 8.44 2.56 5.74
CA ILE A 176 9.26 2.39 4.55
C ILE A 176 10.46 1.54 4.93
N LYS A 177 10.64 0.42 4.23
CA LYS A 177 11.81 -0.43 4.37
C LYS A 177 12.78 -0.11 3.23
N ASP A 178 14.06 -0.04 3.55
CA ASP A 178 15.15 0.13 2.58
C ASP A 178 15.06 1.41 1.72
N VAL A 179 14.97 2.58 2.38
CA VAL A 179 15.00 3.88 1.70
C VAL A 179 16.44 4.32 1.49
N THR A 180 16.84 4.48 0.24
CA THR A 180 18.08 5.20 -0.10
C THR A 180 17.74 6.65 -0.40
N LEU A 181 18.20 7.57 0.44
CA LEU A 181 18.01 9.00 0.26
C LEU A 181 19.29 9.62 -0.30
N TYR A 182 19.20 10.24 -1.49
CA TYR A 182 20.28 11.03 -2.05
C TYR A 182 20.01 12.50 -1.77
N ASN A 183 20.95 13.18 -1.08
CA ASN A 183 20.87 14.62 -0.79
C ASN A 183 19.56 15.02 -0.06
N ALA A 184 19.10 14.19 0.87
CA ALA A 184 17.92 14.50 1.66
C ALA A 184 18.30 15.23 2.94
N THR A 185 17.52 16.26 3.29
CA THR A 185 17.53 16.87 4.62
C THR A 185 16.45 16.20 5.47
N ILE A 186 16.83 15.70 6.65
CA ILE A 186 15.89 15.14 7.61
C ILE A 186 15.67 16.22 8.68
N ASP A 187 14.51 16.86 8.64
CA ASP A 187 14.19 17.97 9.56
C ASP A 187 13.89 17.48 10.98
N SER A 188 13.32 16.29 11.12
CA SER A 188 13.05 15.68 12.42
C SER A 188 12.95 14.18 12.35
N LEU A 189 13.37 13.52 13.41
CA LEU A 189 13.15 12.10 13.67
C LEU A 189 12.22 11.97 14.90
N ALA A 190 11.28 11.03 14.87
CA ALA A 190 10.40 10.75 16.01
C ALA A 190 11.16 10.21 17.23
N ALA A 191 12.33 9.63 17.01
CA ALA A 191 13.26 9.17 18.04
C ALA A 191 14.72 9.36 17.55
N PRO A 192 15.68 9.49 18.45
CA PRO A 192 17.09 9.52 18.09
C PRO A 192 17.50 8.22 17.38
N LEU A 193 18.41 8.34 16.40
CA LEU A 193 19.04 7.15 15.81
C LEU A 193 19.76 6.36 16.89
N LYS A 194 19.53 5.04 16.90
CA LYS A 194 20.23 4.13 17.81
C LYS A 194 21.72 4.10 17.48
N THR A 195 22.54 3.77 18.45
CA THR A 195 23.98 3.62 18.25
C THR A 195 24.31 2.50 17.26
N SER A 196 23.51 1.43 17.19
CA SER A 196 23.59 0.38 16.17
C SER A 196 23.45 0.88 14.75
N ASP A 197 22.73 1.99 14.56
CA ASP A 197 22.38 2.58 13.26
C ASP A 197 23.25 3.82 12.96
N GLY A 198 24.33 4.00 13.70
CA GLY A 198 25.28 5.11 13.55
C GLY A 198 24.88 6.41 14.26
N GLY A 199 23.81 6.40 15.03
CA GLY A 199 23.41 7.53 15.88
C GLY A 199 24.03 7.50 17.27
N THR A 200 23.81 8.56 18.05
CA THR A 200 24.25 8.60 19.46
C THR A 200 23.29 7.88 20.40
N GLY A 201 22.05 7.67 20.00
CA GLY A 201 20.97 7.14 20.85
C GLY A 201 20.51 8.11 21.94
N LEU A 202 21.08 9.33 21.99
CA LEU A 202 20.76 10.35 23.00
C LEU A 202 19.70 11.29 22.47
N SER A 203 18.69 11.56 23.26
CA SER A 203 17.61 12.54 22.98
C SER A 203 17.94 13.95 23.45
N THR A 204 18.89 14.10 24.34
CA THR A 204 19.31 15.38 24.93
C THR A 204 20.84 15.45 25.06
N PHE A 205 21.35 16.67 24.94
CA PHE A 205 22.75 16.98 25.10
C PHE A 205 22.94 18.04 26.19
N THR A 206 23.90 17.86 27.06
CA THR A 206 24.26 18.90 28.03
C THR A 206 25.39 19.73 27.46
N SER A 207 25.25 21.08 27.48
CA SER A 207 26.30 22.00 27.03
C SER A 207 27.58 21.77 27.78
N GLY A 208 28.72 21.65 27.07
CA GLY A 208 30.03 21.37 27.65
C GLY A 208 30.28 19.90 28.03
N GLY A 209 29.33 19.00 27.73
CA GLY A 209 29.51 17.58 27.99
C GLY A 209 30.47 16.90 27.02
N VAL A 210 31.18 15.89 27.50
CA VAL A 210 32.05 15.02 26.72
C VAL A 210 31.35 13.69 26.46
N PHE A 211 31.27 13.29 25.19
CA PHE A 211 30.65 12.02 24.79
C PHE A 211 31.68 10.89 24.85
N PHE A 212 31.27 9.73 25.31
CA PHE A 212 32.09 8.52 25.34
C PHE A 212 31.27 7.26 25.10
N ALA A 213 31.90 6.18 24.68
CA ALA A 213 31.27 4.87 24.62
C ALA A 213 31.11 4.32 26.04
N SER A 214 29.89 4.26 26.56
CA SER A 214 29.62 3.70 27.90
C SER A 214 29.65 2.17 27.92
N ASN A 215 29.41 1.54 26.75
CA ASN A 215 29.62 0.12 26.49
C ASN A 215 29.70 -0.11 24.96
N THR A 216 29.71 -1.36 24.52
CA THR A 216 29.84 -1.72 23.08
C THR A 216 28.65 -1.29 22.20
N SER A 217 27.54 -0.86 22.79
CA SER A 217 26.29 -0.54 22.06
C SER A 217 25.60 0.73 22.55
N ALA A 218 26.24 1.51 23.45
CA ALA A 218 25.63 2.74 23.97
C ALA A 218 26.69 3.85 24.13
N MET A 219 26.25 5.10 23.92
CA MET A 219 27.00 6.29 24.23
C MET A 219 26.55 6.90 25.56
N GLY A 220 27.48 7.45 26.32
CA GLY A 220 27.23 8.23 27.51
C GLY A 220 27.75 9.65 27.36
N GLN A 221 27.40 10.49 28.32
CA GLN A 221 27.87 11.86 28.41
C GLN A 221 28.40 12.14 29.84
N ALA A 222 29.62 12.63 29.95
CA ALA A 222 30.16 13.14 31.19
C ALA A 222 30.08 14.67 31.18
N THR A 223 29.76 15.24 32.33
CA THR A 223 29.68 16.69 32.54
C THR A 223 30.45 17.05 33.83
N GLY A 224 31.11 18.18 33.81
CA GLY A 224 31.89 18.67 34.96
C GLY A 224 31.51 20.08 35.38
N SER A 225 32.01 20.49 36.52
CA SER A 225 31.94 21.83 37.08
C SER A 225 33.31 22.55 36.92
N ASN A 226 33.29 23.90 37.16
CA ASN A 226 34.51 24.67 37.12
C ASN A 226 35.54 24.12 38.12
N GLY A 227 36.79 23.94 37.66
CA GLY A 227 37.90 23.43 38.46
C GLY A 227 38.07 21.91 38.36
N GLN A 228 37.10 21.19 37.87
CA GLN A 228 37.22 19.76 37.70
C GLN A 228 38.01 19.38 36.43
N VAL A 229 38.70 18.27 36.46
CA VAL A 229 39.42 17.69 35.33
C VAL A 229 38.75 16.40 34.84
N LEU A 230 38.83 16.16 33.53
CA LEU A 230 38.38 14.91 32.97
C LEU A 230 39.39 13.81 33.31
N GLN A 231 38.94 12.79 33.98
CA GLN A 231 39.74 11.63 34.35
C GLN A 231 38.96 10.33 34.11
N VAL A 232 39.60 9.19 34.28
CA VAL A 232 38.97 7.89 34.17
C VAL A 232 38.78 7.30 35.57
N SER A 233 37.52 7.05 35.92
CA SER A 233 37.14 6.36 37.13
C SER A 233 36.31 5.12 36.79
N SER A 234 36.70 3.97 37.33
CA SER A 234 36.03 2.69 37.09
C SER A 234 35.83 2.36 35.59
N GLY A 235 36.80 2.76 34.75
CA GLY A 235 36.80 2.50 33.31
C GLY A 235 36.01 3.48 32.46
N ASN A 236 35.38 4.48 33.07
CA ASN A 236 34.59 5.50 32.33
C ASN A 236 35.16 6.89 32.51
N PRO A 237 35.07 7.77 31.49
CA PRO A 237 35.37 9.18 31.64
C PRO A 237 34.46 9.86 32.66
N THR A 238 35.02 10.56 33.62
CA THR A 238 34.30 11.37 34.63
C THR A 238 35.03 12.69 34.84
N PHE A 239 34.30 13.71 35.30
CA PHE A 239 34.91 14.94 35.80
C PHE A 239 34.96 14.89 37.32
N ASP A 240 36.15 15.14 37.87
CA ASP A 240 36.35 15.16 39.31
C ASP A 240 37.42 16.20 39.68
N ASP A 241 37.50 16.54 40.97
CA ASP A 241 38.51 17.46 41.43
C ASP A 241 39.90 16.86 41.27
N LEU A 242 40.88 17.71 40.98
CA LEU A 242 42.24 17.25 40.89
C LEU A 242 42.73 16.84 42.27
N ASP A 243 42.76 15.54 42.51
CA ASP A 243 43.37 15.01 43.75
C ASP A 243 44.89 15.15 43.65
N GLY A 244 45.46 15.95 44.53
CA GLY A 244 46.88 16.18 44.58
C GLY A 244 47.76 14.95 44.93
N GLY A 245 47.13 13.78 45.08
CA GLY A 245 47.76 12.53 45.42
C GLY A 245 48.38 12.57 46.84
N THR A 246 48.13 11.57 47.60
CA THR A 246 48.90 11.31 48.83
C THR A 246 50.25 10.69 48.44
N TYR A 247 51.35 11.42 48.66
CA TYR A 247 52.70 10.90 48.51
C TYR A 247 53.07 10.11 49.72
#